data_a302e79e994c4d91b4c7e6f259b52d58
#
_entry.id   a302e79e994c4d91b4c7e6f259b52d58
#
_cell.length_a   1.000
_cell.length_b   1.000
_cell.length_c   1.000
_cell.angle_alpha   90.00
_cell.angle_beta   90.00
_cell.angle_gamma   90.00
#
_symmetry.space_group_name_H-M   'P 1'
#
loop_
_entity.id
_entity.type
_entity.pdbx_description
1 polymer ?
#
loop_
_entity_poly.entity_id
_entity_poly.type
_entity_poly.pdbx_seq_one_letter_code
_entity_poly.pdbx_strand_id
1 'polypeptide(L)' 'MNEQHVEILKIARDRLVDDRRATAKVLAGSLEPAKSLEARRTIVELQTMIEAIDRAIDDEQGAADSVYDGK' A
#
# COMPACT_ATOMS: atom_id res chain seq x y z
N MET A 1 20.14 -1.68 -9.59
CA MET A 1 19.54 -2.83 -9.19
C MET A 1 18.43 -2.60 -8.22
N ASN A 2 18.76 -2.21 -7.01
CA ASN A 2 17.71 -1.97 -6.03
C ASN A 2 16.81 -0.85 -6.46
N GLU A 3 17.34 0.10 -7.20
CA GLU A 3 16.53 1.22 -7.65
C GLU A 3 15.39 0.79 -8.51
N GLN A 4 15.60 -0.22 -9.33
CA GLN A 4 14.57 -0.70 -10.21
C GLN A 4 13.45 -1.36 -9.42
N HIS A 5 13.82 -2.15 -8.41
CA HIS A 5 12.82 -2.79 -7.56
C HIS A 5 12.07 -1.75 -6.74
N VAL A 6 12.76 -0.74 -6.25
CA VAL A 6 12.12 0.32 -5.50
C VAL A 6 11.12 1.07 -6.36
N GLU A 7 11.50 1.32 -7.62
CA GLU A 7 10.60 2.05 -8.51
C GLU A 7 9.34 1.26 -8.78
N ILE A 8 9.47 -0.04 -8.99
CA ILE A 8 8.32 -0.90 -9.22
C ILE A 8 7.42 -0.89 -8.00
N LEU A 9 8.00 -0.98 -6.81
CA LEU A 9 7.22 -0.96 -5.58
C LEU A 9 6.49 0.36 -5.40
N LYS A 10 7.12 1.47 -5.77
CA LYS A 10 6.46 2.77 -5.66
C LYS A 10 5.29 2.88 -6.61
N ILE A 11 5.43 2.35 -7.80
CA ILE A 11 4.32 2.35 -8.75
C ILE A 11 3.17 1.51 -8.22
N ALA A 12 3.47 0.34 -7.65
CA ALA A 12 2.45 -0.50 -7.07
C ALA A 12 1.76 0.20 -5.91
N ARG A 13 2.54 0.89 -5.09
CA ARG A 13 1.98 1.62 -3.96
C ARG A 13 1.02 2.71 -4.42
N ASP A 14 1.41 3.47 -5.45
CA ASP A 14 0.56 4.52 -5.96
C ASP A 14 -0.76 3.97 -6.47
N ARG A 15 -0.70 2.80 -7.11
CA ARG A 15 -1.89 2.15 -7.60
C ARG A 15 -2.82 1.79 -6.45
N LEU A 16 -2.26 1.26 -5.37
CA LEU A 16 -3.06 0.88 -4.21
C LEU A 16 -3.65 2.10 -3.51
N VAL A 17 -2.90 3.19 -3.48
CA VAL A 17 -3.41 4.43 -2.89
C VAL A 17 -4.60 4.94 -3.70
N ASP A 18 -4.51 4.88 -5.02
CA ASP A 18 -5.62 5.28 -5.87
C ASP A 18 -6.84 4.38 -5.64
N ASP A 19 -6.61 3.08 -5.50
CA ASP A 19 -7.69 2.14 -5.22
C ASP A 19 -8.33 2.47 -3.88
N ARG A 20 -7.52 2.83 -2.88
CA ARG A 20 -8.05 3.19 -1.57
C ARG A 20 -8.92 4.43 -1.66
N ARG A 21 -8.50 5.41 -2.44
CA ARG A 21 -9.28 6.62 -2.64
C ARG A 21 -10.62 6.33 -3.32
N ALA A 22 -10.59 5.47 -4.33
CA ALA A 22 -11.80 5.09 -5.03
C ALA A 22 -12.75 4.35 -4.09
N THR A 23 -12.21 3.45 -3.28
CA THR A 23 -13.03 2.69 -2.35
C THR A 23 -13.62 3.60 -1.28
N ALA A 24 -12.86 4.60 -0.84
CA ALA A 24 -13.36 5.55 0.14
C ALA A 24 -14.57 6.32 -0.41
N LYS A 25 -14.52 6.65 -1.70
CA LYS A 25 -15.65 7.32 -2.32
C LYS A 25 -16.89 6.44 -2.31
N VAL A 26 -16.71 5.16 -2.58
CA VAL A 26 -17.81 4.22 -2.56
C VAL A 26 -18.41 4.17 -1.15
N LEU A 27 -17.54 4.06 -0.15
CA LEU A 27 -18.00 4.00 1.23
C LEU A 27 -18.75 5.26 1.62
N ALA A 28 -18.24 6.41 1.24
CA ALA A 28 -18.85 7.68 1.61
C ALA A 28 -20.21 7.88 0.95
N GLY A 29 -20.35 7.36 -0.28
CA GLY A 29 -21.57 7.58 -1.03
C GLY A 29 -22.60 6.47 -0.98
N SER A 30 -22.24 5.33 -0.40
CA SER A 30 -23.14 4.19 -0.44
C SER A 30 -24.11 4.20 0.74
N LEU A 31 -25.38 3.96 0.43
CA LEU A 31 -26.37 3.80 1.46
C LEU A 31 -26.73 2.33 1.66
N GLU A 32 -26.13 1.44 0.86
CA GLU A 32 -26.43 0.03 0.97
C GLU A 32 -25.47 -0.63 1.96
N PRO A 33 -26.02 -1.30 2.99
CA PRO A 33 -25.14 -1.87 4.01
C PRO A 33 -24.15 -2.89 3.47
N ALA A 34 -24.55 -3.69 2.48
CA ALA A 34 -23.67 -4.69 1.92
C ALA A 34 -22.48 -4.04 1.23
N LYS A 35 -22.72 -3.01 0.44
CA LYS A 35 -21.64 -2.31 -0.26
C LYS A 35 -20.75 -1.58 0.72
N SER A 36 -21.35 -1.03 1.77
CA SER A 36 -20.60 -0.33 2.78
C SER A 36 -19.66 -1.28 3.50
N LEU A 37 -20.13 -2.47 3.84
CA LEU A 37 -19.34 -3.47 4.51
C LEU A 37 -18.18 -3.92 3.63
N GLU A 38 -18.47 -4.16 2.35
CA GLU A 38 -17.46 -4.58 1.43
C GLU A 38 -16.39 -3.51 1.27
N ALA A 39 -16.80 -2.24 1.16
CA ALA A 39 -15.86 -1.15 1.02
C ALA A 39 -14.97 -1.04 2.23
N ARG A 40 -15.51 -1.24 3.43
CA ARG A 40 -14.70 -1.20 4.64
C ARG A 40 -13.64 -2.28 4.64
N ARG A 41 -14.01 -3.48 4.23
CA ARG A 41 -13.06 -4.58 4.16
C ARG A 41 -11.96 -4.29 3.14
N THR A 42 -12.36 -3.77 2.00
CA THR A 42 -11.41 -3.46 0.93
C THR A 42 -10.43 -2.38 1.38
N ILE A 43 -10.91 -1.36 2.09
CA ILE A 43 -10.01 -0.32 2.59
C ILE A 43 -8.98 -0.91 3.54
N VAL A 44 -9.41 -1.80 4.43
CA VAL A 44 -8.48 -2.42 5.37
C VAL A 44 -7.45 -3.25 4.64
N GLU A 45 -7.89 -4.04 3.65
CA GLU A 45 -6.97 -4.85 2.87
C GLU A 45 -5.99 -3.99 2.10
N LEU A 46 -6.47 -2.92 1.49
CA LEU A 46 -5.60 -2.02 0.75
C LEU A 46 -4.60 -1.35 1.66
N GLN A 47 -5.04 -0.94 2.83
CA GLN A 47 -4.13 -0.31 3.78
C GLN A 47 -3.04 -1.28 4.23
N THR A 48 -3.41 -2.53 4.47
CA THR A 48 -2.44 -3.55 4.85
C THR A 48 -1.42 -3.76 3.73
N MET A 49 -1.89 -3.78 2.49
CA MET A 49 -1.00 -3.94 1.36
C MET A 49 -0.08 -2.73 1.19
N ILE A 50 -0.62 -1.53 1.38
CA ILE A 50 0.19 -0.32 1.28
C ILE A 50 1.28 -0.33 2.34
N GLU A 51 0.96 -0.73 3.56
CA GLU A 51 1.95 -0.80 4.62
C GLU A 51 3.00 -1.85 4.33
N ALA A 52 2.58 -2.98 3.75
CA ALA A 52 3.53 -4.02 3.39
C ALA A 52 4.47 -3.53 2.29
N ILE A 53 3.94 -2.80 1.31
CA ILE A 53 4.76 -2.26 0.24
C ILE A 53 5.72 -1.20 0.79
N ASP A 54 5.26 -0.37 1.71
CA ASP A 54 6.13 0.63 2.32
C ASP A 54 7.29 -0.04 3.05
N ARG A 55 7.02 -1.13 3.76
CA ARG A 55 8.08 -1.87 4.42
C ARG A 55 9.02 -2.49 3.40
N ALA A 56 8.48 -2.99 2.29
CA ALA A 56 9.31 -3.56 1.24
C ALA A 56 10.22 -2.50 0.62
N ILE A 57 9.70 -1.29 0.43
CA ILE A 57 10.51 -0.20 -0.08
C ILE A 57 11.63 0.12 0.89
N ASP A 58 11.32 0.19 2.18
CA ASP A 58 12.33 0.44 3.19
C ASP A 58 13.38 -0.65 3.18
N ASP A 59 12.97 -1.91 3.04
CA ASP A 59 13.90 -3.01 3.01
C ASP A 59 14.82 -2.92 1.80
N GLU A 60 14.26 -2.59 0.64
CA GLU A 60 15.09 -2.48 -0.56
C GLU A 60 16.06 -1.31 -0.45
N GLN A 61 15.62 -0.19 0.08
CA GLN A 61 16.48 0.95 0.25
C GLN A 61 17.45 0.74 1.38
N GLY A 62 16.97 0.15 2.46
CA GLY A 62 17.81 -0.11 3.60
C GLY A 62 18.83 -1.19 3.37
N ALA A 63 18.57 -2.06 2.40
CA ALA A 63 19.54 -3.09 2.10
C ALA A 63 20.88 -2.49 1.73
N ALA A 64 20.86 -1.31 1.15
CA ALA A 64 22.10 -0.65 0.79
C ALA A 64 22.79 -0.11 2.04
N ASP A 65 22.02 0.22 3.05
CA ASP A 65 22.60 0.77 4.26
C ASP A 65 22.71 -0.23 5.35
N SER A 66 22.06 -1.35 5.20
CA SER A 66 21.97 -2.28 6.28
C SER A 66 23.29 -2.79 6.72
N VAL A 67 24.23 -2.56 5.93
CA VAL A 67 25.55 -2.97 6.26
C VAL A 67 25.98 -2.40 7.58
N TYR A 68 25.71 -1.16 7.78
CA TYR A 68 26.21 -0.56 8.97
C TYR A 68 25.41 -1.01 10.14
N ASP A 69 24.26 -1.44 9.88
CA ASP A 69 23.46 -1.76 10.94
C ASP A 69 23.83 -2.98 11.59
N GLY A 70 24.48 -3.74 10.90
CA GLY A 70 24.88 -4.94 11.38
C GLY A 70 24.93 -4.91 12.81
N LYS A 71 24.88 -3.94 13.27
CA LYS A 71 24.95 -3.92 14.57
C LYS A 71 24.29 -4.91 15.14
#